data_006459aeeea7644e8be9de41d33b7dc4
#
_entry.id   006459aeeea7644e8be9de41d33b7dc4
#
_cell.length_a   1.000
_cell.length_b   1.000
_cell.length_c   1.000
_cell.angle_alpha   90.00
_cell.angle_beta   90.00
_cell.angle_gamma   90.00
#
_symmetry.space_group_name_H-M   'P 1'
#
loop_
_entity.id
_entity.type
_entity.pdbx_description
1 polymer ?
#
loop_
_entity_poly.entity_id
_entity_poly.type
_entity_poly.pdbx_seq_one_letter_code
_entity_poly.pdbx_strand_id
1 'polypeptide(L)'
;FASKGAVNIYIARLLAYAKLYNLDGINIDFEGMAESDNNAFVNFMSVLGPQLSAMGLKSSVDVHVPANSRTSRSHNRAGLAKYSDYIMLMAYDEHWRTSKTAGSVASLPWVERAVQNTLAEGVPAEKLILGVPFYMRKWEETPAGGGVKVKSFTLKMAESDSLISSLGLQPVWN
;
A
#
# COMPACT_ATOMS: atom_id res chain seq x y z
N PHE A 1 6.42 -8.01 15.79
CA PHE A 1 7.80 -7.78 16.28
C PHE A 1 8.00 -8.40 17.67
N ALA A 2 7.94 -9.73 17.73
CA ALA A 2 7.81 -10.47 19.00
C ALA A 2 9.07 -10.42 19.91
N SER A 3 10.26 -10.40 19.36
CA SER A 3 11.51 -10.27 20.12
C SER A 3 12.66 -9.75 19.26
N LYS A 4 13.62 -9.10 19.88
CA LYS A 4 14.83 -8.60 19.20
C LYS A 4 15.63 -9.72 18.52
N GLY A 5 15.68 -10.91 19.12
CA GLY A 5 16.34 -12.07 18.54
C GLY A 5 15.65 -12.56 17.26
N ALA A 6 14.31 -12.64 17.27
CA ALA A 6 13.55 -13.04 16.09
C ALA A 6 13.70 -12.03 14.93
N VAL A 7 13.68 -10.73 15.23
CA VAL A 7 13.92 -9.66 14.25
C VAL A 7 15.29 -9.82 13.59
N ASN A 8 16.35 -10.03 14.37
CA ASN A 8 17.70 -10.18 13.84
C ASN A 8 17.84 -11.43 12.94
N ILE A 9 17.22 -12.55 13.33
CA ILE A 9 17.19 -13.78 12.50
C ILE A 9 16.46 -13.51 11.18
N TYR A 10 15.34 -12.80 11.23
CA TYR A 10 14.56 -12.47 10.03
C TYR A 10 15.36 -11.56 9.08
N ILE A 11 15.98 -10.51 9.60
CA ILE A 11 16.86 -9.63 8.82
C ILE A 11 18.02 -10.41 8.19
N ALA A 12 18.70 -11.25 8.96
CA ALA A 12 19.80 -12.07 8.43
C ALA A 12 19.34 -12.97 7.26
N ARG A 13 18.13 -13.53 7.35
CA ARG A 13 17.55 -14.33 6.24
C ARG A 13 17.25 -13.46 5.02
N LEU A 14 16.69 -12.28 5.18
CA LEU A 14 16.42 -11.36 4.07
C LEU A 14 17.72 -11.00 3.32
N LEU A 15 18.78 -10.66 4.06
CA LEU A 15 20.09 -10.34 3.48
C LEU A 15 20.72 -11.55 2.78
N ALA A 16 20.57 -12.75 3.35
CA ALA A 16 21.03 -13.98 2.72
C ALA A 16 20.29 -14.28 1.41
N TYR A 17 18.96 -14.09 1.37
CA TYR A 17 18.17 -14.24 0.14
C TYR A 17 18.56 -13.19 -0.90
N ALA A 18 18.72 -11.93 -0.52
CA ALA A 18 19.14 -10.87 -1.42
C ALA A 18 20.46 -11.22 -2.11
N LYS A 19 21.44 -11.73 -1.35
CA LYS A 19 22.71 -12.20 -1.90
C LYS A 19 22.58 -13.47 -2.76
N LEU A 20 21.81 -14.46 -2.28
CA LEU A 20 21.63 -15.75 -2.98
C LEU A 20 21.01 -15.58 -4.35
N TYR A 21 20.01 -14.70 -4.46
CA TYR A 21 19.26 -14.49 -5.70
C TYR A 21 19.75 -13.26 -6.49
N ASN A 22 20.86 -12.65 -6.07
CA ASN A 22 21.44 -11.47 -6.71
C ASN A 22 20.39 -10.37 -6.95
N LEU A 23 19.64 -10.01 -5.90
CA LEU A 23 18.58 -9.01 -5.97
C LEU A 23 19.18 -7.60 -5.95
N ASP A 24 18.48 -6.63 -6.55
CA ASP A 24 18.85 -5.20 -6.52
C ASP A 24 18.39 -4.51 -5.24
N GLY A 25 17.45 -5.11 -4.50
CA GLY A 25 16.92 -4.56 -3.26
C GLY A 25 15.82 -5.42 -2.64
N ILE A 26 15.24 -4.92 -1.56
CA ILE A 26 14.14 -5.56 -0.83
C ILE A 26 13.03 -4.54 -0.61
N ASN A 27 11.79 -4.92 -0.93
CA ASN A 27 10.58 -4.21 -0.56
C ASN A 27 9.95 -4.87 0.68
N ILE A 28 9.58 -4.07 1.67
CA ILE A 28 8.91 -4.53 2.90
C ILE A 28 7.43 -4.12 2.83
N ASP A 29 6.57 -5.12 2.79
CA ASP A 29 5.12 -4.97 2.75
C ASP A 29 4.51 -5.63 3.99
N PHE A 30 4.53 -4.92 5.12
CA PHE A 30 3.91 -5.38 6.37
C PHE A 30 2.53 -4.79 6.52
N GLU A 31 1.53 -5.62 6.36
CA GLU A 31 0.13 -5.24 6.50
C GLU A 31 -0.53 -5.79 7.77
N GLY A 32 -1.71 -5.26 8.09
CA GLY A 32 -2.51 -5.74 9.21
C GLY A 32 -1.93 -5.48 10.60
N MET A 33 -0.89 -4.67 10.72
CA MET A 33 -0.25 -4.30 11.98
C MET A 33 -1.18 -3.47 12.87
N ALA A 34 -0.92 -3.50 14.19
CA ALA A 34 -1.55 -2.59 15.12
C ALA A 34 -0.85 -1.21 15.10
N GLU A 35 -1.57 -0.16 15.50
CA GLU A 35 -0.98 1.19 15.64
C GLU A 35 0.21 1.20 16.62
N SER A 36 0.16 0.38 17.67
CA SER A 36 1.25 0.20 18.63
C SER A 36 2.55 -0.34 18.02
N ASP A 37 2.48 -0.96 16.84
CA ASP A 37 3.64 -1.55 16.15
C ASP A 37 4.43 -0.53 15.32
N ASN A 38 3.93 0.70 15.14
CA ASN A 38 4.53 1.67 14.23
C ASN A 38 6.00 1.98 14.55
N ASN A 39 6.34 2.15 15.85
CA ASN A 39 7.72 2.38 16.28
C ASN A 39 8.59 1.12 16.10
N ALA A 40 8.00 -0.07 16.31
CA ALA A 40 8.72 -1.33 16.12
C ALA A 40 9.05 -1.54 14.63
N PHE A 41 8.16 -1.12 13.73
CA PHE A 41 8.43 -1.15 12.29
C PHE A 41 9.54 -0.18 11.88
N VAL A 42 9.56 1.05 12.41
CA VAL A 42 10.65 2.00 12.19
C VAL A 42 11.98 1.42 12.74
N ASN A 43 11.95 0.82 13.92
CA ASN A 43 13.14 0.17 14.51
C ASN A 43 13.63 -1.00 13.64
N PHE A 44 12.73 -1.79 13.07
CA PHE A 44 13.08 -2.85 12.12
C PHE A 44 13.82 -2.27 10.91
N MET A 45 13.27 -1.23 10.27
CA MET A 45 13.91 -0.57 9.13
C MET A 45 15.22 0.12 9.49
N SER A 46 15.37 0.65 10.72
CA SER A 46 16.62 1.25 11.19
C SER A 46 17.79 0.25 11.28
N VAL A 47 17.48 -1.04 11.36
CA VAL A 47 18.47 -2.12 11.33
C VAL A 47 18.67 -2.68 9.92
N LEU A 48 17.57 -2.88 9.17
CA LEU A 48 17.62 -3.48 7.83
C LEU A 48 18.20 -2.52 6.78
N GLY A 49 17.69 -1.29 6.70
CA GLY A 49 18.05 -0.32 5.67
C GLY A 49 19.54 -0.05 5.56
N PRO A 50 20.25 0.28 6.66
CA PRO A 50 21.70 0.49 6.63
C PRO A 50 22.48 -0.75 6.16
N GLN A 51 22.02 -1.97 6.50
CA GLN A 51 22.70 -3.19 6.07
C GLN A 51 22.50 -3.45 4.57
N LEU A 52 21.31 -3.19 4.02
CA LEU A 52 21.06 -3.24 2.58
C LEU A 52 21.93 -2.21 1.83
N SER A 53 21.96 -0.97 2.34
CA SER A 53 22.79 0.10 1.77
C SER A 53 24.28 -0.26 1.77
N ALA A 54 24.79 -0.87 2.85
CA ALA A 54 26.17 -1.34 2.92
C ALA A 54 26.50 -2.46 1.92
N MET A 55 25.47 -3.18 1.44
CA MET A 55 25.58 -4.18 0.37
C MET A 55 25.38 -3.58 -1.03
N GLY A 56 25.13 -2.28 -1.16
CA GLY A 56 24.78 -1.61 -2.41
C GLY A 56 23.35 -1.88 -2.88
N LEU A 57 22.47 -2.41 -2.01
CA LEU A 57 21.10 -2.77 -2.32
C LEU A 57 20.13 -1.66 -1.92
N LYS A 58 19.01 -1.60 -2.63
CA LYS A 58 17.92 -0.66 -2.34
C LYS A 58 16.92 -1.23 -1.34
N SER A 59 16.31 -0.35 -0.58
CA SER A 59 15.19 -0.67 0.32
C SER A 59 13.96 0.15 -0.01
N SER A 60 12.79 -0.48 0.00
CA SER A 60 11.50 0.21 -0.09
C SER A 60 10.51 -0.35 0.92
N VAL A 61 9.51 0.45 1.24
CA VAL A 61 8.47 0.09 2.21
C VAL A 61 7.12 0.47 1.64
N ASP A 62 6.18 -0.48 1.60
CA ASP A 62 4.80 -0.21 1.26
C ASP A 62 4.07 0.40 2.45
N VAL A 63 3.32 1.48 2.21
CA VAL A 63 2.58 2.18 3.24
C VAL A 63 1.16 2.51 2.80
N HIS A 64 0.21 2.38 3.73
CA HIS A 64 -1.16 2.85 3.50
C HIS A 64 -1.21 4.38 3.38
N VAL A 65 -2.21 4.90 2.67
CA VAL A 65 -2.49 6.33 2.62
C VAL A 65 -2.77 6.90 4.02
N PRO A 66 -2.39 8.15 4.31
CA PRO A 66 -2.73 8.81 5.56
C PRO A 66 -4.25 8.88 5.76
N ALA A 67 -4.74 8.23 6.81
CA ALA A 67 -6.15 8.20 7.18
C ALA A 67 -6.32 7.95 8.67
N ASN A 68 -7.48 8.28 9.22
CA ASN A 68 -7.81 7.98 10.60
C ASN A 68 -8.29 6.51 10.76
N SER A 69 -7.46 5.56 10.33
CA SER A 69 -7.70 4.12 10.48
C SER A 69 -6.55 3.46 11.21
N ARG A 70 -6.80 2.33 11.85
CA ARG A 70 -5.78 1.54 12.55
C ARG A 70 -4.63 1.15 11.62
N THR A 71 -4.94 0.68 10.42
CA THR A 71 -3.96 0.27 9.42
C THR A 71 -3.11 1.43 8.93
N SER A 72 -3.69 2.61 8.73
CA SER A 72 -2.94 3.80 8.37
C SER A 72 -2.00 4.26 9.48
N ARG A 73 -2.48 4.25 10.74
CA ARG A 73 -1.70 4.70 11.91
C ARG A 73 -0.58 3.74 12.33
N SER A 74 -0.59 2.49 11.82
CA SER A 74 0.53 1.56 12.01
C SER A 74 1.78 1.92 11.22
N HIS A 75 1.69 2.85 10.26
CA HIS A 75 2.81 3.33 9.44
C HIS A 75 3.24 4.74 9.86
N ASN A 76 4.36 4.84 10.56
CA ASN A 76 5.07 6.12 10.75
C ASN A 76 5.90 6.40 9.47
N ARG A 77 5.27 6.98 8.46
CA ARG A 77 5.83 7.15 7.11
C ARG A 77 7.11 7.97 7.10
N ALA A 78 7.13 9.09 7.84
CA ALA A 78 8.33 9.92 8.00
C ALA A 78 9.47 9.17 8.71
N GLY A 79 9.14 8.37 9.72
CA GLY A 79 10.11 7.52 10.42
C GLY A 79 10.70 6.43 9.51
N LEU A 80 9.84 5.77 8.71
CA LEU A 80 10.25 4.76 7.74
C LEU A 80 11.13 5.35 6.64
N ALA A 81 10.79 6.54 6.13
CA ALA A 81 11.55 7.23 5.08
C ALA A 81 13.00 7.57 5.47
N LYS A 82 13.31 7.65 6.78
CA LYS A 82 14.69 7.87 7.26
C LYS A 82 15.60 6.70 6.96
N TYR A 83 15.05 5.48 6.91
CA TYR A 83 15.81 4.24 6.81
C TYR A 83 15.52 3.44 5.54
N SER A 84 14.76 4.03 4.62
CA SER A 84 14.42 3.43 3.31
C SER A 84 14.86 4.36 2.18
N ASP A 85 15.21 3.77 1.03
CA ASP A 85 15.45 4.54 -0.20
C ASP A 85 14.13 5.07 -0.75
N TYR A 86 13.04 4.28 -0.69
CA TYR A 86 11.74 4.64 -1.23
C TYR A 86 10.59 4.28 -0.29
N ILE A 87 9.53 5.07 -0.36
CA ILE A 87 8.24 4.82 0.27
C ILE A 87 7.22 4.61 -0.86
N MET A 88 6.65 3.42 -0.93
CA MET A 88 5.65 3.03 -1.91
C MET A 88 4.27 3.32 -1.33
N LEU A 89 3.63 4.39 -1.77
CA LEU A 89 2.30 4.76 -1.29
C LEU A 89 1.24 3.91 -2.00
N MET A 90 0.54 3.06 -1.27
CA MET A 90 -0.57 2.26 -1.77
C MET A 90 -1.83 3.13 -1.94
N ALA A 91 -1.82 4.00 -2.96
CA ALA A 91 -2.90 4.95 -3.24
C ALA A 91 -4.02 4.30 -4.06
N TYR A 92 -4.57 3.20 -3.54
CA TYR A 92 -5.68 2.43 -4.09
C TYR A 92 -6.54 1.83 -2.98
N ASP A 93 -7.60 1.14 -3.36
CA ASP A 93 -8.64 0.65 -2.45
C ASP A 93 -9.36 1.78 -1.67
N GLU A 94 -9.57 2.97 -2.32
CA GLU A 94 -10.47 4.00 -1.82
C GLU A 94 -11.84 3.37 -1.48
N HIS A 95 -12.37 2.57 -2.41
CA HIS A 95 -13.47 1.66 -2.17
C HIS A 95 -13.00 0.21 -2.38
N TRP A 96 -12.90 -0.54 -1.28
CA TRP A 96 -12.37 -1.90 -1.28
C TRP A 96 -13.48 -2.96 -1.30
N ARG A 97 -13.09 -4.23 -1.36
CA ARG A 97 -14.00 -5.38 -1.55
C ARG A 97 -15.20 -5.43 -0.63
N THR A 98 -15.10 -4.92 0.58
CA THR A 98 -16.17 -4.94 1.59
C THR A 98 -16.76 -3.56 1.88
N SER A 99 -16.48 -2.57 1.03
CA SER A 99 -17.10 -1.25 1.14
C SER A 99 -18.62 -1.34 1.04
N LYS A 100 -19.31 -0.54 1.86
CA LYS A 100 -20.77 -0.49 1.88
C LYS A 100 -21.36 0.39 0.78
N THR A 101 -20.53 1.15 0.12
CA THR A 101 -20.87 2.03 -1.00
C THR A 101 -20.01 1.66 -2.21
N ALA A 102 -20.60 1.70 -3.41
CA ALA A 102 -19.88 1.60 -4.65
C ALA A 102 -19.05 2.87 -4.90
N GLY A 103 -17.91 2.71 -5.58
CA GLY A 103 -17.07 3.84 -5.93
C GLY A 103 -15.76 3.42 -6.60
N SER A 104 -14.94 4.41 -6.94
CA SER A 104 -13.62 4.23 -7.55
C SER A 104 -12.69 3.45 -6.65
N VAL A 105 -11.80 2.69 -7.26
CA VAL A 105 -10.65 2.06 -6.55
C VAL A 105 -9.65 3.13 -6.16
N ALA A 106 -9.48 4.16 -6.98
CA ALA A 106 -8.55 5.26 -6.76
C ALA A 106 -9.01 6.48 -7.59
N SER A 107 -9.88 7.32 -7.03
CA SER A 107 -10.28 8.56 -7.71
C SER A 107 -9.13 9.58 -7.68
N LEU A 108 -8.99 10.37 -8.74
CA LEU A 108 -7.89 11.33 -8.84
C LEU A 108 -7.85 12.31 -7.65
N PRO A 109 -8.97 12.94 -7.22
CA PRO A 109 -8.92 13.85 -6.07
C PRO A 109 -8.53 13.16 -4.75
N TRP A 110 -8.86 11.88 -4.58
CA TRP A 110 -8.47 11.12 -3.41
C TRP A 110 -6.98 10.77 -3.43
N VAL A 111 -6.45 10.38 -4.60
CA VAL A 111 -5.01 10.09 -4.80
C VAL A 111 -4.18 11.35 -4.57
N GLU A 112 -4.58 12.50 -5.12
CA GLU A 112 -3.91 13.78 -4.90
C GLU A 112 -3.84 14.13 -3.41
N ARG A 113 -4.95 14.01 -2.69
CA ARG A 113 -4.96 14.22 -1.23
C ARG A 113 -4.05 13.23 -0.49
N ALA A 114 -4.03 11.96 -0.91
CA ALA A 114 -3.17 10.94 -0.30
C ALA A 114 -1.69 11.30 -0.45
N VAL A 115 -1.27 11.75 -1.64
CA VAL A 115 0.09 12.21 -1.89
C VAL A 115 0.42 13.45 -1.05
N GLN A 116 -0.43 14.47 -1.09
CA GLN A 116 -0.24 15.71 -0.33
C GLN A 116 -0.12 15.46 1.17
N ASN A 117 -1.00 14.62 1.73
CA ASN A 117 -0.96 14.27 3.15
C ASN A 117 0.30 13.47 3.51
N THR A 118 0.76 12.58 2.63
CA THR A 118 2.00 11.81 2.84
C THR A 118 3.23 12.73 2.87
N LEU A 119 3.30 13.70 1.96
CA LEU A 119 4.35 14.71 1.96
C LEU A 119 4.29 15.61 3.20
N ALA A 120 3.08 16.00 3.62
CA ALA A 120 2.86 16.79 4.84
C ALA A 120 3.25 16.07 6.14
N GLU A 121 3.21 14.72 6.17
CA GLU A 121 3.77 13.93 7.27
C GLU A 121 5.31 13.94 7.33
N GLY A 122 5.98 14.50 6.33
CA GLY A 122 7.44 14.65 6.27
C GLY A 122 8.18 13.56 5.48
N VAL A 123 7.47 12.85 4.60
CA VAL A 123 8.14 11.96 3.61
C VAL A 123 8.75 12.85 2.51
N PRO A 124 10.07 12.72 2.22
CA PRO A 124 10.70 13.48 1.14
C PRO A 124 10.11 13.10 -0.22
N ALA A 125 9.83 14.11 -1.06
CA ALA A 125 9.18 13.88 -2.34
C ALA A 125 9.99 12.97 -3.28
N GLU A 126 11.31 13.06 -3.23
CA GLU A 126 12.23 12.24 -4.02
C GLU A 126 12.26 10.75 -3.60
N LYS A 127 11.72 10.44 -2.44
CA LYS A 127 11.58 9.06 -1.96
C LYS A 127 10.19 8.47 -2.17
N LEU A 128 9.20 9.32 -2.48
CA LEU A 128 7.80 8.88 -2.60
C LEU A 128 7.53 8.31 -3.99
N ILE A 129 7.05 7.07 -4.03
CA ILE A 129 6.60 6.38 -5.24
C ILE A 129 5.10 6.13 -5.12
N LEU A 130 4.33 6.55 -6.12
CA LEU A 130 2.91 6.36 -6.18
C LEU A 130 2.58 4.95 -6.69
N GLY A 131 1.97 4.13 -5.86
CA GLY A 131 1.37 2.86 -6.25
C GLY A 131 0.03 3.09 -6.94
N VAL A 132 -0.17 2.48 -8.11
CA VAL A 132 -1.40 2.56 -8.89
C VAL A 132 -2.03 1.17 -9.07
N PRO A 133 -3.38 1.05 -9.07
CA PRO A 133 -4.03 -0.24 -9.21
C PRO A 133 -4.04 -0.71 -10.68
N PHE A 134 -3.72 -1.99 -10.90
CA PHE A 134 -3.94 -2.69 -12.18
C PHE A 134 -5.18 -3.59 -12.14
N TYR A 135 -6.17 -3.22 -11.34
CA TYR A 135 -7.46 -3.89 -11.21
C TYR A 135 -8.55 -2.85 -11.03
N MET A 136 -9.79 -3.27 -11.22
CA MET A 136 -10.98 -2.48 -10.98
C MET A 136 -12.03 -3.28 -10.22
N ARG A 137 -13.14 -2.62 -9.87
CA ARG A 137 -14.26 -3.29 -9.20
C ARG A 137 -15.54 -3.13 -10.01
N LYS A 138 -16.21 -4.25 -10.23
CA LYS A 138 -17.61 -4.29 -10.59
C LYS A 138 -18.43 -4.23 -9.29
N TRP A 139 -19.41 -3.36 -9.25
CA TRP A 139 -20.35 -3.22 -8.15
C TRP A 139 -21.74 -3.68 -8.56
N GLU A 140 -22.37 -4.47 -7.71
CA GLU A 140 -23.78 -4.83 -7.84
C GLU A 140 -24.54 -4.18 -6.68
N GLU A 141 -25.48 -3.32 -7.00
CA GLU A 141 -26.32 -2.61 -6.05
C GLU A 141 -27.75 -3.15 -6.13
N THR A 142 -28.28 -3.60 -5.00
CA THR A 142 -29.62 -4.16 -4.90
C THR A 142 -30.44 -3.39 -3.87
N PRO A 143 -31.62 -2.89 -4.19
CA PRO A 143 -32.50 -2.26 -3.21
C PRO A 143 -32.75 -3.19 -2.01
N ALA A 144 -32.63 -2.67 -0.79
CA ALA A 144 -32.90 -3.40 0.45
C ALA A 144 -33.46 -2.46 1.50
N GLY A 145 -34.57 -2.79 2.09
CA GLY A 145 -35.25 -2.19 3.26
C GLY A 145 -34.75 -0.84 3.80
N GLY A 146 -34.87 0.24 3.02
CA GLY A 146 -34.45 1.59 3.40
C GLY A 146 -33.03 1.99 2.93
N GLY A 147 -32.38 1.21 2.06
CA GLY A 147 -31.06 1.52 1.52
C GLY A 147 -30.68 0.63 0.33
N VAL A 148 -29.39 0.49 0.09
CA VAL A 148 -28.83 -0.33 -0.98
C VAL A 148 -27.85 -1.34 -0.38
N LYS A 149 -28.00 -2.60 -0.76
CA LYS A 149 -27.00 -3.64 -0.48
C LYS A 149 -25.99 -3.64 -1.61
N VAL A 150 -24.72 -3.50 -1.27
CA VAL A 150 -23.61 -3.45 -2.22
C VAL A 150 -22.82 -4.75 -2.17
N LYS A 151 -22.48 -5.28 -3.33
CA LYS A 151 -21.59 -6.41 -3.52
C LYS A 151 -20.53 -6.05 -4.56
N SER A 152 -19.27 -6.36 -4.30
CA SER A 152 -18.19 -6.06 -5.21
C SER A 152 -17.49 -7.30 -5.74
N PHE A 153 -16.96 -7.18 -6.94
CA PHE A 153 -16.13 -8.20 -7.60
C PHE A 153 -14.87 -7.51 -8.14
N THR A 154 -13.73 -8.13 -7.92
CA THR A 154 -12.49 -7.66 -8.53
C THR A 154 -12.44 -8.11 -9.98
N LEU A 155 -12.12 -7.20 -10.90
CA LEU A 155 -11.90 -7.46 -12.31
C LEU A 155 -10.47 -7.12 -12.66
N LYS A 156 -9.83 -7.96 -13.48
CA LYS A 156 -8.57 -7.63 -14.14
C LYS A 156 -8.81 -6.62 -15.26
N MET A 157 -7.83 -5.83 -15.62
CA MET A 157 -7.94 -4.85 -16.71
C MET A 157 -8.42 -5.49 -18.02
N ALA A 158 -7.88 -6.65 -18.39
CA ALA A 158 -8.29 -7.37 -19.60
C ALA A 158 -9.76 -7.86 -19.58
N GLU A 159 -10.32 -8.10 -18.41
CA GLU A 159 -11.72 -8.53 -18.24
C GLU A 159 -12.70 -7.36 -18.37
N SER A 160 -12.25 -6.15 -18.05
CA SER A 160 -13.07 -4.96 -18.03
C SER A 160 -13.55 -4.55 -19.43
N ASP A 161 -12.68 -4.59 -20.42
CA ASP A 161 -13.01 -4.20 -21.81
C ASP A 161 -14.08 -5.10 -22.39
N SER A 162 -13.98 -6.40 -22.14
CA SER A 162 -15.00 -7.36 -22.55
C SER A 162 -16.34 -7.12 -21.86
N LEU A 163 -16.31 -6.82 -20.55
CA LEU A 163 -17.53 -6.53 -19.80
C LEU A 163 -18.17 -5.22 -20.23
N ILE A 164 -17.41 -4.14 -20.39
CA ILE A 164 -17.88 -2.84 -20.86
C ILE A 164 -18.56 -2.99 -22.22
N SER A 165 -17.90 -3.68 -23.16
CA SER A 165 -18.43 -3.94 -24.50
C SER A 165 -19.72 -4.78 -24.46
N SER A 166 -19.75 -5.84 -23.66
CA SER A 166 -20.91 -6.74 -23.56
C SER A 166 -22.16 -6.08 -22.96
N LEU A 167 -21.95 -5.08 -22.10
CA LEU A 167 -23.03 -4.32 -21.44
C LEU A 167 -23.35 -3.00 -22.15
N GLY A 168 -22.66 -2.65 -23.22
CA GLY A 168 -22.84 -1.38 -23.93
C GLY A 168 -22.56 -0.14 -23.08
N LEU A 169 -21.66 -0.25 -22.08
CA LEU A 169 -21.37 0.85 -21.18
C LEU A 169 -20.49 1.90 -21.86
N GLN A 170 -20.70 3.16 -21.47
CA GLN A 170 -19.83 4.26 -21.88
C GLN A 170 -18.94 4.67 -20.71
N PRO A 171 -17.60 4.77 -20.89
CA PRO A 171 -16.70 5.28 -19.87
C PRO A 171 -17.06 6.73 -19.51
N VAL A 172 -17.06 7.02 -18.24
CA VAL A 172 -17.22 8.38 -17.69
C VAL A 172 -16.03 8.68 -16.78
N TRP A 173 -15.42 9.83 -16.99
CA TRP A 173 -14.38 10.31 -16.08
C TRP A 173 -14.98 10.78 -14.75
N ASN A 174 -14.32 10.41 -13.68
CA ASN A 174 -14.74 10.69 -12.31
C ASN A 174 -13.92 11.85 -11.73
#